data_d6f0794692a39914646b788b94c48d4d
#
_entry.id   d6f0794692a39914646b788b94c48d4d
#
_cell.length_a   1.000
_cell.length_b   1.000
_cell.length_c   1.000
_cell.angle_alpha   90.00
_cell.angle_beta   90.00
_cell.angle_gamma   90.00
#
_symmetry.space_group_name_H-M   'P 1'
#
loop_
_entity.id
_entity.type
_entity.pdbx_description
1 polymer ?
#
loop_
_entity_poly.entity_id
_entity_poly.type
_entity_poly.pdbx_seq_one_letter_code
_entity_poly.pdbx_strand_id
1 'polypeptide(L)'
;MVLSDLERTVLAEVSKEKCWRHVEWFSAAGEKLSGTPSNEKSVDYILDALAGYGVRATAPEFQAWLDFPRLFDSELKVISPIEKNVEAMALAQISSTPPGGLEGELVYAGGGALADYDGKNARGKIVLVDFDRGPPRPWKNYVAGVLKGATGLIIVDYKGPTRVYNRGTVKSIWGNPTTDNIDEIGRIPVVNVSAEDGASLKDLLAGGPVRVWMSASGERGWARTRQPMASLSRGSEFVLLGSHMDAWGGAASCNAVGVASTLEAARVLAMHLHDLRRGVEFAWFQGHETGIMTGSTWYVDTHWDRLRSGCAAYLNNDTPSMLGTTVYSVGSDPLLRDFVVDTVGELAEEDEVALKPVKRYTPNKTGDQSFLGLGIPSVRVITTFPEEIEKTTPPGGWWYHSDMDTIDKVDPDTLHMANRAQMLVILRLCTLPVLPYRVASAASWMAESLSELAQRSGEALELTELLGRAESLEENALLLDEATASLSVRANRGEGLDPAELRLVDEGLIAVSRILNPVNYTLHGRYEQDHYGAEYIKPIPSLQPVAELAVLNPDTSAYKALRTKLVRARNMVSDALFEANRVIANTTELAERL
;
A
#
# COMPACT_ATOMS: atom_id res chain seq x y z
N MET A 1 16.94 -19.92 -14.13
CA MET A 1 17.23 -21.23 -13.44
C MET A 1 16.04 -22.15 -13.66
N VAL A 2 16.24 -23.46 -13.64
CA VAL A 2 15.12 -24.43 -13.69
C VAL A 2 14.60 -24.62 -12.28
N LEU A 3 13.27 -24.67 -12.10
CA LEU A 3 12.65 -24.93 -10.80
C LEU A 3 13.20 -26.22 -10.17
N SER A 4 13.51 -26.18 -8.88
CA SER A 4 13.94 -27.36 -8.11
C SER A 4 12.80 -28.36 -7.91
N ASP A 5 13.13 -29.60 -7.51
CA ASP A 5 12.11 -30.62 -7.22
C ASP A 5 11.17 -30.20 -6.09
N LEU A 6 11.69 -29.53 -5.05
CA LEU A 6 10.88 -28.97 -3.97
C LEU A 6 9.90 -27.89 -4.51
N GLU A 7 10.39 -26.96 -5.32
CA GLU A 7 9.55 -25.91 -5.91
C GLU A 7 8.44 -26.50 -6.78
N ARG A 8 8.76 -27.48 -7.64
CA ARG A 8 7.75 -28.19 -8.45
C ARG A 8 6.71 -28.89 -7.57
N THR A 9 7.15 -29.56 -6.50
CA THR A 9 6.26 -30.25 -5.57
C THR A 9 5.32 -29.26 -4.88
N VAL A 10 5.85 -28.17 -4.33
CA VAL A 10 5.06 -27.15 -3.63
C VAL A 10 4.08 -26.44 -4.57
N LEU A 11 4.53 -26.09 -5.79
CA LEU A 11 3.67 -25.46 -6.78
C LEU A 11 2.55 -26.38 -7.28
N ALA A 12 2.78 -27.69 -7.36
CA ALA A 12 1.75 -28.68 -7.70
C ALA A 12 0.69 -28.85 -6.60
N GLU A 13 1.03 -28.51 -5.33
CA GLU A 13 0.08 -28.54 -4.22
C GLU A 13 -0.83 -27.30 -4.14
N VAL A 14 -0.52 -26.21 -4.86
CA VAL A 14 -1.40 -25.04 -4.97
C VAL A 14 -2.66 -25.44 -5.71
N SER A 15 -3.80 -25.46 -5.02
CA SER A 15 -5.06 -25.94 -5.57
C SER A 15 -6.01 -24.82 -5.96
N LYS A 16 -6.31 -24.74 -7.25
CA LYS A 16 -7.31 -23.85 -7.80
C LYS A 16 -8.68 -24.04 -7.13
N GLU A 17 -9.11 -25.29 -7.00
CA GLU A 17 -10.44 -25.65 -6.49
C GLU A 17 -10.58 -25.37 -4.99
N LYS A 18 -9.53 -25.57 -4.20
CA LYS A 18 -9.57 -25.28 -2.75
C LYS A 18 -9.59 -23.78 -2.51
N CYS A 19 -8.75 -23.02 -3.22
CA CYS A 19 -8.75 -21.57 -3.16
C CYS A 19 -10.10 -20.99 -3.62
N TRP A 20 -10.64 -21.49 -4.74
CA TRP A 20 -11.90 -21.00 -5.29
C TRP A 20 -13.08 -21.16 -4.33
N ARG A 21 -13.18 -22.27 -3.57
CA ARG A 21 -14.21 -22.44 -2.53
C ARG A 21 -14.20 -21.35 -1.49
N HIS A 22 -13.02 -20.82 -1.12
CA HIS A 22 -12.93 -19.67 -0.23
C HIS A 22 -13.45 -18.41 -0.91
N VAL A 23 -13.09 -18.17 -2.18
CA VAL A 23 -13.62 -17.03 -2.95
C VAL A 23 -15.16 -17.06 -3.00
N GLU A 24 -15.75 -18.23 -3.31
CA GLU A 24 -17.20 -18.42 -3.33
C GLU A 24 -17.83 -18.07 -1.98
N TRP A 25 -17.25 -18.54 -0.89
CA TRP A 25 -17.75 -18.27 0.46
C TRP A 25 -17.68 -16.77 0.80
N PHE A 26 -16.54 -16.12 0.59
CA PHE A 26 -16.37 -14.71 0.90
C PHE A 26 -17.21 -13.79 0.02
N SER A 27 -17.38 -14.12 -1.25
CA SER A 27 -18.26 -13.40 -2.17
C SER A 27 -19.74 -13.54 -1.76
N ALA A 28 -20.17 -14.74 -1.40
CA ALA A 28 -21.54 -15.02 -0.96
C ALA A 28 -21.88 -14.41 0.42
N ALA A 29 -20.89 -14.16 1.28
CA ALA A 29 -21.08 -13.54 2.59
C ALA A 29 -21.57 -12.07 2.50
N GLY A 30 -21.49 -11.45 1.33
CA GLY A 30 -21.93 -10.07 1.11
C GLY A 30 -20.97 -9.05 1.75
N GLU A 31 -21.50 -7.88 2.13
CA GLU A 31 -20.72 -6.79 2.73
C GLU A 31 -20.16 -7.20 4.10
N LYS A 32 -18.87 -6.93 4.30
CA LYS A 32 -18.09 -7.38 5.46
C LYS A 32 -17.24 -6.24 6.03
N LEU A 33 -17.86 -5.10 6.35
CA LEU A 33 -17.14 -3.99 6.96
C LEU A 33 -16.69 -4.36 8.38
N SER A 34 -15.47 -3.97 8.72
CA SER A 34 -14.86 -4.29 10.02
C SER A 34 -15.74 -3.87 11.19
N GLY A 35 -15.84 -4.73 12.21
CA GLY A 35 -16.68 -4.51 13.38
C GLY A 35 -18.16 -4.84 13.17
N THR A 36 -18.58 -5.33 12.00
CA THR A 36 -19.96 -5.77 11.75
C THR A 36 -20.15 -7.27 12.04
N PRO A 37 -21.38 -7.73 12.32
CA PRO A 37 -21.65 -9.16 12.51
C PRO A 37 -21.29 -10.05 11.30
N SER A 38 -21.37 -9.52 10.08
CA SER A 38 -20.96 -10.25 8.87
C SER A 38 -19.44 -10.42 8.83
N ASN A 39 -18.69 -9.40 9.22
CA ASN A 39 -17.24 -9.46 9.34
C ASN A 39 -16.79 -10.45 10.42
N GLU A 40 -17.45 -10.49 11.60
CA GLU A 40 -17.15 -11.46 12.66
C GLU A 40 -17.33 -12.92 12.19
N LYS A 41 -18.36 -13.23 11.40
CA LYS A 41 -18.52 -14.55 10.76
C LYS A 41 -17.36 -14.88 9.82
N SER A 42 -16.82 -13.89 9.14
CA SER A 42 -15.65 -14.05 8.26
C SER A 42 -14.38 -14.34 9.07
N VAL A 43 -14.23 -13.72 10.25
CA VAL A 43 -13.16 -14.04 11.21
C VAL A 43 -13.24 -15.51 11.63
N ASP A 44 -14.42 -15.96 12.06
CA ASP A 44 -14.61 -17.35 12.51
C ASP A 44 -14.35 -18.35 11.37
N TYR A 45 -14.81 -18.04 10.15
CA TYR A 45 -14.52 -18.88 8.97
C TYR A 45 -13.01 -19.04 8.69
N ILE A 46 -12.24 -17.95 8.80
CA ILE A 46 -10.77 -17.99 8.61
C ILE A 46 -10.14 -18.88 9.69
N LEU A 47 -10.55 -18.74 10.96
CA LEU A 47 -10.02 -19.55 12.06
C LEU A 47 -10.34 -21.03 11.88
N ASP A 48 -11.56 -21.36 11.48
CA ASP A 48 -12.00 -22.75 11.22
C ASP A 48 -11.23 -23.37 10.04
N ALA A 49 -11.03 -22.61 8.96
CA ALA A 49 -10.22 -23.06 7.81
C ALA A 49 -8.78 -23.37 8.21
N LEU A 50 -8.14 -22.46 8.96
CA LEU A 50 -6.77 -22.64 9.47
C LEU A 50 -6.66 -23.84 10.43
N ALA A 51 -7.63 -24.00 11.32
CA ALA A 51 -7.70 -25.19 12.19
C ALA A 51 -7.81 -26.48 11.38
N GLY A 52 -8.61 -26.48 10.29
CA GLY A 52 -8.70 -27.60 9.33
C GLY A 52 -7.39 -27.92 8.62
N TYR A 53 -6.49 -26.97 8.49
CA TYR A 53 -5.13 -27.14 7.92
C TYR A 53 -4.09 -27.51 8.98
N GLY A 54 -4.46 -27.56 10.26
CA GLY A 54 -3.52 -27.79 11.36
C GLY A 54 -2.64 -26.56 11.65
N VAL A 55 -3.04 -25.38 11.19
CA VAL A 55 -2.32 -24.13 11.41
C VAL A 55 -2.85 -23.45 12.67
N ARG A 56 -1.94 -23.13 13.60
CA ARG A 56 -2.31 -22.40 14.81
C ARG A 56 -2.61 -20.94 14.48
N ALA A 57 -3.83 -20.52 14.81
CA ALA A 57 -4.32 -19.16 14.56
C ALA A 57 -4.91 -18.52 15.81
N THR A 58 -4.94 -17.20 15.84
CA THR A 58 -5.60 -16.38 16.86
C THR A 58 -6.33 -15.21 16.20
N ALA A 59 -7.30 -14.64 16.87
CA ALA A 59 -7.95 -13.40 16.42
C ALA A 59 -8.14 -12.46 17.62
N PRO A 60 -7.08 -11.75 18.06
CA PRO A 60 -7.20 -10.78 19.14
C PRO A 60 -8.16 -9.65 18.79
N GLU A 61 -8.89 -9.18 19.80
CA GLU A 61 -9.73 -8.00 19.70
C GLU A 61 -8.90 -6.75 19.94
N PHE A 62 -9.17 -5.70 19.16
CA PHE A 62 -8.54 -4.39 19.34
C PHE A 62 -9.51 -3.25 19.02
N GLN A 63 -9.15 -2.04 19.46
CA GLN A 63 -9.88 -0.82 19.15
C GLN A 63 -9.37 -0.22 17.82
N ALA A 64 -10.28 0.02 16.89
CA ALA A 64 -10.01 0.64 15.61
C ALA A 64 -10.91 1.85 15.39
N TRP A 65 -10.38 2.90 14.76
CA TRP A 65 -11.17 4.03 14.30
C TRP A 65 -11.83 3.67 12.97
N LEU A 66 -13.12 3.33 13.04
CA LEU A 66 -13.90 2.83 11.90
C LEU A 66 -15.04 3.82 11.55
N ASP A 67 -15.63 3.62 10.40
CA ASP A 67 -16.89 4.24 10.02
C ASP A 67 -17.90 3.16 9.61
N PHE A 68 -19.16 3.38 9.96
CA PHE A 68 -20.32 2.58 9.55
C PHE A 68 -21.18 3.45 8.63
N PRO A 69 -20.77 3.63 7.37
CA PRO A 69 -21.29 4.67 6.51
C PRO A 69 -22.72 4.38 6.06
N ARG A 70 -23.56 5.42 6.09
CA ARG A 70 -24.90 5.43 5.51
C ARG A 70 -24.83 5.97 4.08
N LEU A 71 -24.26 5.18 3.19
CA LEU A 71 -23.84 5.62 1.85
C LEU A 71 -24.98 6.28 1.05
N PHE A 72 -26.20 5.74 1.13
CA PHE A 72 -27.36 6.17 0.35
C PHE A 72 -28.30 7.13 1.12
N ASP A 73 -27.99 7.46 2.39
CA ASP A 73 -28.71 8.47 3.16
C ASP A 73 -28.15 9.88 2.88
N SER A 74 -27.90 10.19 1.61
CA SER A 74 -27.36 11.46 1.15
C SER A 74 -28.21 12.08 0.06
N GLU A 75 -28.28 13.40 0.05
CA GLU A 75 -29.01 14.16 -0.97
C GLU A 75 -28.11 15.27 -1.52
N LEU A 76 -28.23 15.52 -2.82
CA LEU A 76 -27.61 16.64 -3.51
C LEU A 76 -28.62 17.31 -4.44
N LYS A 77 -28.73 18.63 -4.38
CA LYS A 77 -29.63 19.42 -5.21
C LYS A 77 -28.91 20.62 -5.80
N VAL A 78 -29.06 20.87 -7.08
CA VAL A 78 -28.76 22.16 -7.66
C VAL A 78 -29.97 23.07 -7.35
N ILE A 79 -29.71 24.24 -6.75
CA ILE A 79 -30.75 25.20 -6.38
C ILE A 79 -30.71 26.47 -7.24
N SER A 80 -29.63 26.70 -7.98
CA SER A 80 -29.49 27.77 -8.96
C SER A 80 -28.39 27.42 -9.96
N PRO A 81 -28.50 27.69 -11.26
CA PRO A 81 -29.56 28.49 -11.93
C PRO A 81 -30.86 27.70 -12.23
N ILE A 82 -30.87 26.41 -12.01
CA ILE A 82 -32.03 25.52 -12.19
C ILE A 82 -32.24 24.70 -10.93
N GLU A 83 -33.47 24.30 -10.64
CA GLU A 83 -33.73 23.29 -9.61
C GLU A 83 -33.58 21.89 -10.22
N LYS A 84 -32.63 21.08 -9.69
CA LYS A 84 -32.37 19.72 -10.14
C LYS A 84 -31.91 18.85 -8.98
N ASN A 85 -32.57 17.72 -8.75
CA ASN A 85 -32.03 16.70 -7.88
C ASN A 85 -30.90 15.96 -8.62
N VAL A 86 -29.81 15.69 -7.90
CA VAL A 86 -28.64 14.95 -8.39
C VAL A 86 -28.50 13.72 -7.49
N GLU A 87 -28.45 12.55 -8.09
CA GLU A 87 -28.21 11.34 -7.32
C GLU A 87 -26.79 11.37 -6.77
N ALA A 88 -26.63 11.10 -5.48
CA ALA A 88 -25.35 11.17 -4.81
C ALA A 88 -25.22 10.06 -3.76
N MET A 89 -23.99 9.64 -3.50
CA MET A 89 -23.64 8.65 -2.49
C MET A 89 -22.62 9.25 -1.54
N ALA A 90 -22.87 9.21 -0.23
CA ALA A 90 -21.90 9.62 0.77
C ALA A 90 -20.68 8.68 0.77
N LEU A 91 -19.51 9.18 1.16
CA LEU A 91 -18.32 8.36 1.37
C LEU A 91 -18.09 8.10 2.86
N ALA A 92 -17.30 7.07 3.16
CA ALA A 92 -16.90 6.78 4.54
C ALA A 92 -15.94 7.84 5.10
N GLN A 93 -15.96 8.03 6.42
CA GLN A 93 -15.09 8.94 7.18
C GLN A 93 -15.34 10.42 6.90
N ILE A 94 -16.55 10.77 6.50
CA ILE A 94 -16.98 12.19 6.33
C ILE A 94 -17.39 12.82 7.65
N SER A 95 -17.43 14.16 7.70
CA SER A 95 -18.23 14.89 8.68
C SER A 95 -19.67 14.98 8.20
N SER A 96 -20.63 14.85 9.13
CA SER A 96 -22.02 15.08 8.81
C SER A 96 -22.27 16.56 8.44
N THR A 97 -23.22 16.79 7.54
CA THR A 97 -23.76 18.14 7.33
C THR A 97 -24.46 18.65 8.58
N PRO A 98 -24.58 19.97 8.77
CA PRO A 98 -25.44 20.54 9.82
C PRO A 98 -26.90 20.05 9.66
N PRO A 99 -27.69 20.05 10.75
CA PRO A 99 -29.13 19.86 10.63
C PRO A 99 -29.74 20.84 9.60
N GLY A 100 -30.49 20.31 8.63
CA GLY A 100 -31.04 21.11 7.51
C GLY A 100 -30.15 21.14 6.27
N GLY A 101 -29.01 20.47 6.30
CA GLY A 101 -28.08 20.37 5.15
C GLY A 101 -27.10 21.55 5.05
N LEU A 102 -26.35 21.57 3.97
CA LEU A 102 -25.32 22.56 3.65
C LEU A 102 -25.60 23.16 2.28
N GLU A 103 -25.74 24.47 2.21
CA GLU A 103 -25.89 25.22 0.95
C GLU A 103 -24.59 25.98 0.65
N GLY A 104 -24.18 26.01 -0.62
CA GLY A 104 -22.98 26.74 -1.03
C GLY A 104 -22.87 26.95 -2.53
N GLU A 105 -22.03 27.90 -2.90
CA GLU A 105 -21.59 28.09 -4.28
C GLU A 105 -20.67 26.94 -4.67
N LEU A 106 -20.84 26.40 -5.89
CA LEU A 106 -20.04 25.32 -6.42
C LEU A 106 -18.80 25.87 -7.15
N VAL A 107 -17.63 25.27 -6.89
CA VAL A 107 -16.37 25.60 -7.56
C VAL A 107 -15.70 24.34 -8.08
N TYR A 108 -15.37 24.29 -9.37
CA TYR A 108 -14.65 23.18 -9.95
C TYR A 108 -13.13 23.34 -9.78
N ALA A 109 -12.49 22.36 -9.16
CA ALA A 109 -11.05 22.33 -8.87
C ALA A 109 -10.34 21.12 -9.52
N GLY A 110 -10.65 20.82 -10.79
CA GLY A 110 -9.93 19.81 -11.57
C GLY A 110 -9.83 18.47 -10.87
N GLY A 111 -8.61 17.95 -10.72
CA GLY A 111 -8.31 16.71 -10.00
C GLY A 111 -8.21 16.87 -8.48
N GLY A 112 -8.36 18.07 -7.92
CA GLY A 112 -8.28 18.31 -6.48
C GLY A 112 -6.86 18.31 -5.90
N ALA A 113 -5.81 18.36 -6.72
CA ALA A 113 -4.45 18.60 -6.26
C ALA A 113 -4.29 20.05 -5.77
N LEU A 114 -3.29 20.32 -4.94
CA LEU A 114 -3.09 21.66 -4.38
C LEU A 114 -2.99 22.74 -5.46
N ALA A 115 -2.29 22.46 -6.56
CA ALA A 115 -2.15 23.36 -7.70
C ALA A 115 -3.45 23.62 -8.49
N ASP A 116 -4.40 22.67 -8.44
CA ASP A 116 -5.70 22.84 -9.12
C ASP A 116 -6.56 23.96 -8.52
N TYR A 117 -6.20 24.45 -7.34
CA TYR A 117 -6.86 25.56 -6.64
C TYR A 117 -6.23 26.94 -6.93
N ASP A 118 -5.16 27.01 -7.74
CA ASP A 118 -4.51 28.28 -8.05
C ASP A 118 -5.50 29.21 -8.79
N GLY A 119 -5.62 30.44 -8.32
CA GLY A 119 -6.58 31.40 -8.81
C GLY A 119 -8.05 31.16 -8.45
N LYS A 120 -8.37 30.12 -7.63
CA LYS A 120 -9.72 29.76 -7.23
C LYS A 120 -9.93 30.01 -5.73
N ASN A 121 -11.08 30.62 -5.39
CA ASN A 121 -11.48 30.77 -4.00
C ASN A 121 -12.43 29.63 -3.61
N ALA A 122 -11.93 28.66 -2.85
CA ALA A 122 -12.71 27.53 -2.34
C ALA A 122 -13.22 27.75 -0.90
N ARG A 123 -12.71 28.77 -0.19
CA ARG A 123 -13.09 29.04 1.22
C ARG A 123 -14.57 29.31 1.36
N GLY A 124 -15.24 28.52 2.21
CA GLY A 124 -16.68 28.62 2.47
C GLY A 124 -17.58 28.14 1.32
N LYS A 125 -17.01 27.47 0.31
CA LYS A 125 -17.74 26.96 -0.85
C LYS A 125 -17.75 25.43 -0.87
N ILE A 126 -18.58 24.86 -1.75
CA ILE A 126 -18.60 23.44 -2.06
C ILE A 126 -17.73 23.21 -3.30
N VAL A 127 -16.80 22.26 -3.23
CA VAL A 127 -15.85 22.01 -4.31
C VAL A 127 -16.27 20.77 -5.09
N LEU A 128 -16.17 20.84 -6.43
CA LEU A 128 -16.33 19.72 -7.36
C LEU A 128 -14.95 19.29 -7.86
N VAL A 129 -14.63 18.00 -7.81
CA VAL A 129 -13.36 17.45 -8.33
C VAL A 129 -13.60 16.15 -9.09
N ASP A 130 -12.70 15.83 -10.02
CA ASP A 130 -12.71 14.54 -10.73
C ASP A 130 -11.99 13.46 -9.91
N PHE A 131 -12.49 12.24 -9.92
CA PHE A 131 -11.89 11.10 -9.24
C PHE A 131 -10.58 10.64 -9.92
N ASP A 132 -10.59 10.55 -11.25
CA ASP A 132 -9.53 9.95 -12.08
C ASP A 132 -8.29 10.82 -12.26
N ARG A 133 -8.28 12.01 -11.71
CA ARG A 133 -7.19 12.98 -11.80
C ARG A 133 -6.66 13.35 -10.43
N GLY A 134 -5.37 13.68 -10.38
CA GLY A 134 -4.74 14.18 -9.16
C GLY A 134 -4.59 13.10 -8.07
N PRO A 135 -4.54 13.50 -6.79
CA PRO A 135 -4.29 12.61 -5.67
C PRO A 135 -5.51 11.71 -5.34
N PRO A 136 -5.35 10.64 -4.55
CA PRO A 136 -6.46 9.83 -4.07
C PRO A 136 -7.46 10.63 -3.22
N ARG A 137 -8.70 10.11 -3.12
CA ARG A 137 -9.83 10.76 -2.42
C ARG A 137 -9.51 11.32 -1.02
N PRO A 138 -8.79 10.58 -0.15
CA PRO A 138 -8.44 11.10 1.17
C PRO A 138 -7.64 12.41 1.11
N TRP A 139 -6.70 12.51 0.18
CA TRP A 139 -5.90 13.72 0.01
C TRP A 139 -6.69 14.86 -0.61
N LYS A 140 -7.61 14.58 -1.56
CA LYS A 140 -8.54 15.59 -2.10
C LYS A 140 -9.38 16.22 -0.99
N ASN A 141 -9.90 15.40 -0.07
CA ASN A 141 -10.66 15.88 1.09
C ASN A 141 -9.80 16.75 2.02
N TYR A 142 -8.57 16.32 2.29
CA TYR A 142 -7.63 17.09 3.11
C TYR A 142 -7.30 18.45 2.47
N VAL A 143 -6.97 18.47 1.18
CA VAL A 143 -6.69 19.71 0.44
C VAL A 143 -7.91 20.63 0.44
N ALA A 144 -9.09 20.13 0.08
CA ALA A 144 -10.31 20.94 0.03
C ALA A 144 -10.69 21.50 1.41
N GLY A 145 -10.83 20.62 2.41
CA GLY A 145 -11.37 20.99 3.72
C GLY A 145 -10.34 21.65 4.63
N VAL A 146 -9.13 21.08 4.75
CA VAL A 146 -8.11 21.56 5.69
C VAL A 146 -7.30 22.70 5.10
N LEU A 147 -6.75 22.53 3.91
CA LEU A 147 -5.82 23.51 3.33
C LEU A 147 -6.54 24.70 2.65
N LYS A 148 -7.69 24.46 2.02
CA LYS A 148 -8.40 25.50 1.24
C LYS A 148 -9.66 26.02 1.93
N GLY A 149 -10.12 25.36 3.01
CA GLY A 149 -11.26 25.83 3.83
C GLY A 149 -12.60 25.71 3.11
N ALA A 150 -12.78 24.74 2.23
CA ALA A 150 -14.06 24.37 1.66
C ALA A 150 -15.02 23.86 2.75
N THR A 151 -16.32 23.96 2.52
CA THR A 151 -17.36 23.49 3.45
C THR A 151 -17.98 22.16 3.04
N GLY A 152 -17.77 21.73 1.78
CA GLY A 152 -18.21 20.44 1.25
C GLY A 152 -17.41 20.05 0.02
N LEU A 153 -17.44 18.77 -0.32
CA LEU A 153 -16.74 18.22 -1.48
C LEU A 153 -17.66 17.28 -2.26
N ILE A 154 -17.69 17.43 -3.57
CA ILE A 154 -18.36 16.54 -4.51
C ILE A 154 -17.29 15.91 -5.39
N ILE A 155 -17.23 14.58 -5.43
CA ILE A 155 -16.28 13.83 -6.27
C ILE A 155 -17.06 13.25 -7.43
N VAL A 156 -16.61 13.52 -8.66
CA VAL A 156 -17.17 12.95 -9.88
C VAL A 156 -16.53 11.60 -10.12
N ASP A 157 -17.32 10.53 -10.09
CA ASP A 157 -16.82 9.19 -10.41
C ASP A 157 -16.52 9.06 -11.91
N TYR A 158 -15.52 8.25 -12.25
CA TYR A 158 -15.16 7.98 -13.65
C TYR A 158 -15.67 6.63 -14.13
N LYS A 159 -16.19 5.80 -13.22
CA LYS A 159 -16.48 4.40 -13.50
C LYS A 159 -17.87 4.19 -14.10
N GLY A 160 -17.86 3.31 -15.10
CA GLY A 160 -19.05 2.72 -15.69
C GLY A 160 -19.76 3.59 -16.73
N PRO A 161 -20.49 2.92 -17.61
CA PRO A 161 -21.30 3.56 -18.64
C PRO A 161 -22.55 4.26 -18.08
N THR A 162 -23.00 3.91 -16.87
CA THR A 162 -24.20 4.47 -16.25
C THR A 162 -24.17 4.27 -14.74
N ARG A 163 -24.21 5.38 -13.96
CA ARG A 163 -24.55 5.46 -12.53
C ARG A 163 -23.99 4.35 -11.61
N VAL A 164 -22.76 3.93 -11.85
CA VAL A 164 -22.01 3.08 -10.91
C VAL A 164 -21.28 3.99 -9.95
N TYR A 165 -21.49 3.79 -8.65
CA TYR A 165 -20.86 4.58 -7.61
C TYR A 165 -19.70 3.79 -6.99
N ASN A 166 -18.52 4.40 -6.99
CA ASN A 166 -17.35 3.83 -6.35
C ASN A 166 -17.36 4.13 -4.85
N ARG A 167 -17.64 3.12 -4.04
CA ARG A 167 -17.56 3.20 -2.57
C ARG A 167 -16.13 3.45 -2.12
N GLY A 168 -15.97 4.01 -0.95
CA GLY A 168 -14.66 4.21 -0.34
C GLY A 168 -14.65 5.28 0.71
N THR A 169 -13.46 5.65 1.15
CA THR A 169 -13.23 6.50 2.29
C THR A 169 -12.44 7.75 1.93
N VAL A 170 -12.59 8.78 2.74
CA VAL A 170 -11.93 10.08 2.58
C VAL A 170 -11.06 10.49 3.77
N LYS A 171 -10.72 9.56 4.64
CA LYS A 171 -9.79 9.79 5.75
C LYS A 171 -8.36 9.91 5.23
N SER A 172 -7.70 11.04 5.47
CA SER A 172 -6.30 11.26 5.08
C SER A 172 -5.30 10.60 6.03
N ILE A 173 -5.69 10.38 7.27
CA ILE A 173 -4.85 9.77 8.29
C ILE A 173 -4.76 8.27 8.04
N TRP A 174 -3.53 7.76 8.04
CA TRP A 174 -3.25 6.33 7.92
C TRP A 174 -3.30 5.65 9.29
N GLY A 175 -4.07 4.58 9.42
CA GLY A 175 -4.23 3.87 10.68
C GLY A 175 -5.12 4.57 11.70
N ASN A 176 -5.00 4.19 12.96
CA ASN A 176 -5.71 4.83 14.06
C ASN A 176 -5.20 6.26 14.28
N PRO A 177 -6.09 7.23 14.56
CA PRO A 177 -5.67 8.59 14.86
C PRO A 177 -4.98 8.69 16.20
N THR A 178 -4.09 9.66 16.32
CA THR A 178 -3.46 10.10 17.57
C THR A 178 -4.03 11.44 18.02
N THR A 179 -3.63 11.91 19.20
CA THR A 179 -3.99 13.26 19.70
C THR A 179 -3.49 14.37 18.78
N ASP A 180 -2.46 14.11 17.99
CA ASP A 180 -1.83 15.12 17.14
C ASP A 180 -2.54 15.30 15.79
N ASN A 181 -3.31 14.29 15.35
CA ASN A 181 -3.91 14.29 14.01
C ASN A 181 -5.42 13.98 13.94
N ILE A 182 -6.06 13.64 15.06
CA ILE A 182 -7.49 13.28 15.08
C ILE A 182 -8.39 14.40 14.53
N ASP A 183 -7.98 15.66 14.71
CA ASP A 183 -8.69 16.81 14.19
C ASP A 183 -8.57 16.99 12.66
N GLU A 184 -7.75 16.19 12.00
CA GLU A 184 -7.59 16.20 10.54
C GLU A 184 -8.50 15.20 9.82
N ILE A 185 -9.20 14.34 10.58
CA ILE A 185 -10.12 13.36 10.01
C ILE A 185 -11.36 14.06 9.46
N GLY A 186 -11.55 13.98 8.14
CA GLY A 186 -12.79 14.29 7.43
C GLY A 186 -13.55 15.50 7.96
N ARG A 187 -13.01 16.70 7.81
CA ARG A 187 -13.60 17.94 8.35
C ARG A 187 -14.85 18.41 7.62
N ILE A 188 -15.11 17.88 6.42
CA ILE A 188 -16.24 18.30 5.57
C ILE A 188 -17.06 17.10 5.10
N PRO A 189 -18.36 17.30 4.82
CA PRO A 189 -19.17 16.31 4.13
C PRO A 189 -18.65 16.09 2.70
N VAL A 190 -18.67 14.83 2.24
CA VAL A 190 -18.23 14.44 0.91
C VAL A 190 -19.23 13.48 0.30
N VAL A 191 -19.62 13.74 -0.94
CA VAL A 191 -20.45 12.84 -1.73
C VAL A 191 -19.81 12.54 -3.09
N ASN A 192 -20.07 11.32 -3.58
CA ASN A 192 -19.80 10.93 -4.95
C ASN A 192 -21.02 11.18 -5.83
N VAL A 193 -20.79 11.57 -7.08
CA VAL A 193 -21.79 11.64 -8.14
C VAL A 193 -21.32 10.84 -9.35
N SER A 194 -22.27 10.39 -10.18
CA SER A 194 -21.94 9.70 -11.42
C SER A 194 -21.14 10.59 -12.38
N ALA A 195 -20.42 9.97 -13.32
CA ALA A 195 -19.72 10.71 -14.38
C ALA A 195 -20.68 11.59 -15.19
N GLU A 196 -21.91 11.10 -15.46
CA GLU A 196 -22.95 11.84 -16.18
C GLU A 196 -23.43 13.09 -15.42
N ASP A 197 -23.74 12.92 -14.12
CA ASP A 197 -24.17 14.05 -13.28
C ASP A 197 -23.02 15.05 -13.04
N GLY A 198 -21.80 14.54 -12.91
CA GLY A 198 -20.59 15.38 -12.83
C GLY A 198 -20.37 16.21 -14.09
N ALA A 199 -20.57 15.64 -15.28
CA ALA A 199 -20.54 16.38 -16.54
C ALA A 199 -21.62 17.48 -16.57
N SER A 200 -22.86 17.13 -16.19
CA SER A 200 -23.97 18.10 -16.10
C SER A 200 -23.66 19.27 -15.14
N LEU A 201 -23.04 19.00 -13.98
CA LEU A 201 -22.62 20.05 -13.04
C LEU A 201 -21.54 20.96 -13.63
N LYS A 202 -20.58 20.38 -14.37
CA LYS A 202 -19.52 21.15 -15.06
C LYS A 202 -20.09 22.01 -16.19
N ASP A 203 -21.06 21.52 -16.93
CA ASP A 203 -21.76 22.30 -17.98
C ASP A 203 -22.52 23.49 -17.39
N LEU A 204 -23.20 23.30 -16.25
CA LEU A 204 -23.86 24.41 -15.54
C LEU A 204 -22.85 25.47 -15.08
N LEU A 205 -21.68 25.03 -14.56
CA LEU A 205 -20.61 25.94 -14.13
C LEU A 205 -20.01 26.73 -15.30
N ALA A 206 -19.93 26.15 -16.50
CA ALA A 206 -19.50 26.86 -17.70
C ALA A 206 -20.48 27.97 -18.12
N GLY A 207 -21.74 27.82 -17.78
CA GLY A 207 -22.80 28.83 -18.03
C GLY A 207 -22.88 29.96 -16.98
N GLY A 208 -22.24 29.83 -15.84
CA GLY A 208 -22.25 30.85 -14.78
C GLY A 208 -22.21 30.28 -13.36
N PRO A 209 -22.45 31.10 -12.35
CA PRO A 209 -22.46 30.66 -10.95
C PRO A 209 -23.53 29.59 -10.67
N VAL A 210 -23.13 28.54 -9.98
CA VAL A 210 -24.01 27.42 -9.56
C VAL A 210 -24.05 27.37 -8.05
N ARG A 211 -25.23 27.21 -7.48
CA ARG A 211 -25.43 26.94 -6.06
C ARG A 211 -26.02 25.56 -5.88
N VAL A 212 -25.53 24.85 -4.89
CA VAL A 212 -25.98 23.49 -4.54
C VAL A 212 -26.32 23.41 -3.07
N TRP A 213 -27.23 22.50 -2.74
CA TRP A 213 -27.51 22.07 -1.38
C TRP A 213 -27.22 20.60 -1.26
N MET A 214 -26.57 20.18 -0.15
CA MET A 214 -26.25 18.79 0.11
C MET A 214 -26.58 18.39 1.54
N SER A 215 -26.96 17.13 1.74
CA SER A 215 -27.10 16.48 3.03
C SER A 215 -26.37 15.13 3.00
N ALA A 216 -25.56 14.88 4.02
CA ALA A 216 -24.87 13.61 4.21
C ALA A 216 -24.55 13.41 5.69
N SER A 217 -24.52 12.16 6.14
CA SER A 217 -24.18 11.81 7.51
C SER A 217 -23.05 10.76 7.56
N GLY A 218 -22.13 10.93 8.52
CA GLY A 218 -21.06 9.95 8.85
C GLY A 218 -21.25 9.44 10.29
N GLU A 219 -20.98 8.17 10.49
CA GLU A 219 -21.02 7.52 11.81
C GLU A 219 -19.67 6.84 12.07
N ARG A 220 -18.73 7.63 12.54
CA ARG A 220 -17.34 7.20 12.75
C ARG A 220 -16.92 7.30 14.20
N GLY A 221 -16.02 6.43 14.60
CA GLY A 221 -15.49 6.43 15.96
C GLY A 221 -14.70 5.18 16.29
N TRP A 222 -14.32 5.07 17.56
CA TRP A 222 -13.67 3.88 18.09
C TRP A 222 -14.66 2.72 18.17
N ALA A 223 -14.31 1.62 17.52
CA ALA A 223 -15.09 0.37 17.55
C ALA A 223 -14.16 -0.82 17.77
N ARG A 224 -14.72 -1.91 18.26
CA ARG A 224 -14.00 -3.18 18.44
C ARG A 224 -14.08 -4.01 17.18
N THR A 225 -12.97 -4.67 16.87
CA THR A 225 -12.90 -5.67 15.80
C THR A 225 -11.86 -6.73 16.14
N ARG A 226 -11.97 -7.92 15.54
CA ARG A 226 -11.05 -9.05 15.74
C ARG A 226 -10.25 -9.28 14.48
N GLN A 227 -8.92 -9.43 14.60
CA GLN A 227 -8.04 -9.64 13.44
C GLN A 227 -7.43 -11.03 13.43
N PRO A 228 -7.79 -11.90 12.46
CA PRO A 228 -7.17 -13.21 12.32
C PRO A 228 -5.67 -13.08 11.99
N MET A 229 -4.89 -13.90 12.67
CA MET A 229 -3.45 -14.03 12.47
C MET A 229 -3.04 -15.49 12.67
N ALA A 230 -2.04 -15.92 11.90
CA ALA A 230 -1.49 -17.26 12.00
C ALA A 230 0.03 -17.25 11.84
N SER A 231 0.70 -18.29 12.31
CA SER A 231 2.15 -18.41 12.21
C SER A 231 2.56 -19.86 11.96
N LEU A 232 3.42 -20.04 10.99
CA LEU A 232 4.23 -21.23 10.76
C LEU A 232 5.65 -20.91 11.23
N SER A 233 5.92 -21.18 12.52
CA SER A 233 7.16 -20.76 13.16
C SER A 233 8.34 -21.62 12.74
N ARG A 234 9.41 -20.98 12.25
CA ARG A 234 10.67 -21.61 11.87
C ARG A 234 11.81 -20.60 11.99
N GLY A 235 12.80 -20.88 12.82
CA GLY A 235 13.87 -19.91 13.07
C GLY A 235 13.38 -18.64 13.78
N SER A 236 14.16 -17.57 13.70
CA SER A 236 13.86 -16.23 14.22
C SER A 236 13.31 -15.29 13.15
N GLU A 237 13.75 -15.47 11.91
CA GLU A 237 13.33 -14.68 10.75
C GLU A 237 12.06 -15.28 10.13
N PHE A 238 11.26 -14.40 9.54
CA PHE A 238 10.02 -14.80 8.88
C PHE A 238 9.63 -13.83 7.76
N VAL A 239 8.74 -14.30 6.90
CA VAL A 239 8.06 -13.52 5.88
C VAL A 239 6.62 -13.29 6.34
N LEU A 240 6.11 -12.06 6.21
CA LEU A 240 4.73 -11.73 6.51
C LEU A 240 3.92 -11.66 5.20
N LEU A 241 2.87 -12.47 5.11
CA LEU A 241 1.85 -12.39 4.06
C LEU A 241 0.59 -11.79 4.64
N GLY A 242 0.15 -10.64 4.11
CA GLY A 242 -1.02 -9.93 4.58
C GLY A 242 -2.03 -9.63 3.49
N SER A 243 -3.30 -9.75 3.82
CA SER A 243 -4.42 -9.32 2.98
C SER A 243 -5.49 -8.65 3.84
N HIS A 244 -6.16 -7.62 3.33
CA HIS A 244 -7.34 -7.12 4.06
C HIS A 244 -8.53 -8.05 3.86
N MET A 245 -9.42 -8.10 4.87
CA MET A 245 -10.57 -9.00 4.84
C MET A 245 -11.92 -8.28 4.85
N ASP A 246 -11.93 -7.01 5.23
CA ASP A 246 -13.12 -6.18 5.13
C ASP A 246 -13.37 -5.77 3.68
N ALA A 247 -14.65 -5.60 3.31
CA ALA A 247 -15.02 -5.42 1.93
C ALA A 247 -16.37 -4.73 1.75
N TRP A 248 -16.48 -3.94 0.68
CA TRP A 248 -17.71 -3.34 0.20
C TRP A 248 -18.54 -4.35 -0.60
N GLY A 249 -19.80 -4.58 -0.23
CA GLY A 249 -20.66 -5.50 -0.95
C GLY A 249 -20.11 -6.93 -1.01
N GLY A 250 -20.33 -7.63 -2.12
CA GLY A 250 -19.83 -8.98 -2.38
C GLY A 250 -18.32 -9.04 -2.62
N ALA A 251 -17.76 -7.98 -3.19
CA ALA A 251 -16.34 -7.67 -3.38
C ALA A 251 -15.46 -8.89 -3.70
N ALA A 252 -15.75 -9.55 -4.83
CA ALA A 252 -15.01 -10.73 -5.22
C ALA A 252 -13.55 -10.39 -5.55
N SER A 253 -13.33 -9.31 -6.33
CA SER A 253 -11.97 -8.88 -6.67
C SER A 253 -11.27 -8.13 -5.55
N CYS A 254 -12.00 -7.38 -4.69
CA CYS A 254 -11.43 -6.62 -3.58
C CYS A 254 -12.19 -6.85 -2.24
N ASN A 255 -11.87 -7.90 -1.44
CA ASN A 255 -10.65 -8.68 -1.60
C ASN A 255 -10.88 -10.18 -1.27
N ALA A 256 -12.00 -10.77 -1.71
CA ALA A 256 -12.23 -12.21 -1.47
C ALA A 256 -11.10 -13.07 -2.04
N VAL A 257 -10.55 -12.69 -3.22
CA VAL A 257 -9.40 -13.36 -3.85
C VAL A 257 -8.14 -13.29 -3.00
N GLY A 258 -7.83 -12.14 -2.37
CA GLY A 258 -6.66 -11.99 -1.52
C GLY A 258 -6.76 -12.78 -0.22
N VAL A 259 -7.94 -12.77 0.41
CA VAL A 259 -8.21 -13.60 1.60
C VAL A 259 -8.05 -15.08 1.29
N ALA A 260 -8.65 -15.54 0.17
CA ALA A 260 -8.59 -16.94 -0.27
C ALA A 260 -7.16 -17.37 -0.62
N SER A 261 -6.39 -16.53 -1.32
CA SER A 261 -4.98 -16.77 -1.67
C SER A 261 -4.12 -16.91 -0.41
N THR A 262 -4.35 -16.07 0.60
CA THR A 262 -3.62 -16.14 1.86
C THR A 262 -3.93 -17.42 2.63
N LEU A 263 -5.19 -17.90 2.62
CA LEU A 263 -5.59 -19.19 3.20
C LEU A 263 -4.97 -20.37 2.45
N GLU A 264 -4.92 -20.32 1.12
CA GLU A 264 -4.29 -21.36 0.30
C GLU A 264 -2.78 -21.41 0.53
N ALA A 265 -2.12 -20.25 0.65
CA ALA A 265 -0.71 -20.18 1.00
C ALA A 265 -0.44 -20.80 2.38
N ALA A 266 -1.28 -20.50 3.38
CA ALA A 266 -1.15 -21.09 4.71
C ALA A 266 -1.31 -22.62 4.68
N ARG A 267 -2.27 -23.14 3.89
CA ARG A 267 -2.50 -24.57 3.72
C ARG A 267 -1.29 -25.29 3.12
N VAL A 268 -0.75 -24.78 2.02
CA VAL A 268 0.37 -25.40 1.31
C VAL A 268 1.64 -25.34 2.14
N LEU A 269 1.99 -24.17 2.69
CA LEU A 269 3.21 -24.01 3.48
C LEU A 269 3.19 -24.80 4.79
N ALA A 270 2.01 -25.07 5.37
CA ALA A 270 1.90 -25.93 6.54
C ALA A 270 2.34 -27.38 6.25
N MET A 271 2.08 -27.90 5.05
CA MET A 271 2.52 -29.25 4.65
C MET A 271 4.04 -29.33 4.46
N HIS A 272 4.68 -28.20 4.13
CA HIS A 272 6.10 -28.08 3.84
C HIS A 272 6.91 -27.34 4.92
N LEU A 273 6.36 -27.19 6.13
CA LEU A 273 7.02 -26.45 7.22
C LEU A 273 8.44 -26.96 7.51
N HIS A 274 8.68 -28.26 7.37
CA HIS A 274 10.00 -28.88 7.63
C HIS A 274 11.07 -28.50 6.61
N ASP A 275 10.68 -28.10 5.40
CA ASP A 275 11.56 -27.66 4.34
C ASP A 275 12.02 -26.21 4.49
N LEU A 276 11.28 -25.42 5.31
CA LEU A 276 11.54 -23.99 5.48
C LEU A 276 12.70 -23.75 6.47
N ARG A 277 13.51 -22.74 6.17
CA ARG A 277 14.52 -22.16 7.07
C ARG A 277 13.96 -21.02 7.89
N ARG A 278 13.11 -20.17 7.28
CA ARG A 278 12.43 -19.02 7.90
C ARG A 278 10.95 -19.29 8.03
N GLY A 279 10.34 -18.75 9.07
CA GLY A 279 8.90 -18.87 9.29
C GLY A 279 8.07 -18.06 8.30
N VAL A 280 6.74 -18.29 8.34
CA VAL A 280 5.76 -17.48 7.64
C VAL A 280 4.69 -17.04 8.63
N GLU A 281 4.40 -15.76 8.66
CA GLU A 281 3.26 -15.19 9.38
C GLU A 281 2.18 -14.74 8.40
N PHE A 282 0.94 -14.91 8.80
CA PHE A 282 -0.23 -14.54 8.02
C PHE A 282 -1.09 -13.58 8.82
N ALA A 283 -1.60 -12.54 8.16
CA ALA A 283 -2.52 -11.59 8.78
C ALA A 283 -3.65 -11.23 7.81
N TRP A 284 -4.89 -11.26 8.31
CA TRP A 284 -6.07 -10.77 7.60
C TRP A 284 -6.50 -9.46 8.23
N PHE A 285 -6.05 -8.35 7.63
CA PHE A 285 -6.17 -7.03 8.21
C PHE A 285 -7.60 -6.52 8.20
N GLN A 286 -7.96 -5.84 9.28
CA GLN A 286 -9.24 -5.16 9.47
C GLN A 286 -9.12 -3.66 9.22
N GLY A 287 -10.24 -3.01 8.92
CA GLY A 287 -10.32 -1.56 8.78
C GLY A 287 -9.47 -0.99 7.65
N HIS A 288 -9.28 -1.76 6.58
CA HIS A 288 -8.71 -1.27 5.34
C HIS A 288 -9.67 -0.29 4.68
N GLU A 289 -10.92 -0.70 4.48
CA GLU A 289 -11.92 0.03 3.70
C GLU A 289 -12.49 1.23 4.46
N THR A 290 -12.92 1.04 5.69
CA THR A 290 -13.59 2.12 6.45
C THR A 290 -12.71 2.77 7.51
N GLY A 291 -11.53 2.21 7.77
CA GLY A 291 -10.58 2.72 8.76
C GLY A 291 -9.29 3.30 8.19
N ILE A 292 -9.03 3.11 6.89
CA ILE A 292 -7.72 3.38 6.27
C ILE A 292 -6.61 2.68 7.04
N MET A 293 -6.50 1.36 6.83
CA MET A 293 -5.40 0.50 7.29
C MET A 293 -5.23 0.46 8.82
N THR A 294 -6.32 0.56 9.58
CA THR A 294 -6.23 0.51 11.06
C THR A 294 -5.71 -0.82 11.56
N GLY A 295 -6.02 -1.93 10.88
CA GLY A 295 -5.59 -3.26 11.28
C GLY A 295 -4.11 -3.51 11.03
N SER A 296 -3.57 -3.14 9.88
CA SER A 296 -2.14 -3.30 9.59
C SER A 296 -1.28 -2.35 10.44
N THR A 297 -1.76 -1.14 10.72
CA THR A 297 -1.09 -0.21 11.64
C THR A 297 -1.08 -0.75 13.06
N TRP A 298 -2.24 -1.20 13.57
CA TRP A 298 -2.32 -1.85 14.88
C TRP A 298 -1.38 -3.07 14.98
N TYR A 299 -1.26 -3.85 13.89
CA TYR A 299 -0.34 -4.99 13.84
C TYR A 299 1.11 -4.55 13.99
N VAL A 300 1.52 -3.50 13.29
CA VAL A 300 2.87 -2.90 13.43
C VAL A 300 3.11 -2.45 14.86
N ASP A 301 2.19 -1.67 15.43
CA ASP A 301 2.34 -1.08 16.76
C ASP A 301 2.43 -2.16 17.86
N THR A 302 1.62 -3.22 17.72
CA THR A 302 1.53 -4.27 18.73
C THR A 302 2.65 -5.30 18.64
N HIS A 303 3.18 -5.56 17.42
CA HIS A 303 4.21 -6.58 17.18
C HIS A 303 5.56 -5.97 16.80
N TRP A 304 5.80 -4.73 17.22
CA TRP A 304 6.95 -3.91 16.83
C TRP A 304 8.30 -4.63 16.94
N ASP A 305 8.64 -5.13 18.11
CA ASP A 305 9.95 -5.74 18.35
C ASP A 305 10.18 -6.99 17.50
N ARG A 306 9.14 -7.83 17.37
CA ARG A 306 9.18 -9.04 16.55
C ARG A 306 9.34 -8.71 15.06
N LEU A 307 8.56 -7.76 14.57
CA LEU A 307 8.63 -7.29 13.18
C LEU A 307 10.00 -6.66 12.89
N ARG A 308 10.48 -5.82 13.79
CA ARG A 308 11.76 -5.14 13.64
C ARG A 308 12.93 -6.11 13.57
N SER A 309 12.95 -7.11 14.45
CA SER A 309 14.08 -8.04 14.55
C SER A 309 14.07 -9.13 13.48
N GLY A 310 12.88 -9.63 13.08
CA GLY A 310 12.81 -10.87 12.30
C GLY A 310 12.05 -10.82 10.98
N CYS A 311 11.23 -9.81 10.70
CA CYS A 311 10.46 -9.77 9.46
C CYS A 311 11.35 -9.42 8.27
N ALA A 312 11.63 -10.39 7.41
CA ALA A 312 12.49 -10.22 6.24
C ALA A 312 11.78 -9.56 5.05
N ALA A 313 10.49 -9.80 4.87
CA ALA A 313 9.69 -9.22 3.80
C ALA A 313 8.21 -9.17 4.18
N TYR A 314 7.50 -8.20 3.65
CA TYR A 314 6.05 -8.12 3.66
C TYR A 314 5.50 -8.32 2.25
N LEU A 315 4.69 -9.34 2.05
CA LEU A 315 3.93 -9.54 0.81
C LEU A 315 2.51 -9.01 0.99
N ASN A 316 2.17 -8.00 0.20
CA ASN A 316 0.83 -7.43 0.18
C ASN A 316 -0.07 -8.19 -0.80
N ASN A 317 -1.05 -8.92 -0.28
CA ASN A 317 -1.97 -9.74 -1.04
C ASN A 317 -3.34 -9.03 -1.19
N ASP A 318 -3.30 -7.90 -1.86
CA ASP A 318 -4.46 -7.07 -2.14
C ASP A 318 -4.78 -7.14 -3.65
N THR A 319 -5.97 -7.63 -3.97
CA THR A 319 -6.45 -7.83 -5.35
C THR A 319 -5.42 -8.55 -6.24
N PRO A 320 -5.05 -9.80 -5.88
CA PRO A 320 -4.01 -10.53 -6.63
C PRO A 320 -4.40 -10.86 -8.07
N SER A 321 -5.68 -10.90 -8.38
CA SER A 321 -6.20 -11.21 -9.70
C SER A 321 -7.63 -10.71 -9.88
N MET A 322 -8.04 -10.50 -11.13
CA MET A 322 -9.41 -10.21 -11.51
C MET A 322 -9.68 -10.70 -12.94
N LEU A 323 -10.93 -10.65 -13.37
CA LEU A 323 -11.31 -11.07 -14.72
C LEU A 323 -10.53 -10.29 -15.79
N GLY A 324 -9.89 -11.03 -16.71
CA GLY A 324 -9.14 -10.47 -17.83
C GLY A 324 -7.68 -10.11 -17.52
N THR A 325 -7.19 -10.34 -16.31
CA THR A 325 -5.80 -10.15 -15.97
C THR A 325 -4.99 -11.41 -16.29
N THR A 326 -4.20 -11.37 -17.35
CA THR A 326 -3.48 -12.54 -17.91
C THR A 326 -1.97 -12.34 -18.00
N VAL A 327 -1.45 -11.26 -17.42
CA VAL A 327 -0.03 -10.90 -17.45
C VAL A 327 0.49 -10.85 -16.02
N TYR A 328 1.62 -11.47 -15.74
CA TYR A 328 2.28 -11.31 -14.43
C TYR A 328 2.75 -9.86 -14.23
N SER A 329 2.56 -9.37 -13.02
CA SER A 329 3.06 -8.06 -12.60
C SER A 329 3.63 -8.14 -11.21
N VAL A 330 4.83 -7.60 -11.05
CA VAL A 330 5.53 -7.56 -9.76
C VAL A 330 5.83 -6.13 -9.38
N GLY A 331 5.71 -5.83 -8.11
CA GLY A 331 6.17 -4.59 -7.51
C GLY A 331 6.96 -4.91 -6.25
N SER A 332 8.12 -4.27 -6.07
CA SER A 332 8.97 -4.58 -4.94
C SER A 332 9.81 -3.38 -4.53
N ASP A 333 10.14 -3.33 -3.25
CA ASP A 333 11.25 -2.56 -2.73
C ASP A 333 12.53 -2.88 -3.53
N PRO A 334 13.42 -1.90 -3.81
CA PRO A 334 14.66 -2.15 -4.53
C PRO A 334 15.53 -3.26 -3.97
N LEU A 335 15.51 -3.50 -2.65
CA LEU A 335 16.26 -4.59 -2.01
C LEU A 335 15.85 -5.99 -2.52
N LEU A 336 14.59 -6.19 -2.88
CA LEU A 336 14.05 -7.47 -3.33
C LEU A 336 13.63 -7.48 -4.81
N ARG A 337 13.73 -6.36 -5.51
CA ARG A 337 13.20 -6.21 -6.87
C ARG A 337 13.77 -7.24 -7.84
N ASP A 338 15.08 -7.33 -7.93
CA ASP A 338 15.73 -8.19 -8.91
C ASP A 338 15.43 -9.67 -8.60
N PHE A 339 15.46 -10.04 -7.33
CA PHE A 339 15.05 -11.38 -6.88
C PHE A 339 13.60 -11.73 -7.27
N VAL A 340 12.65 -10.81 -7.06
CA VAL A 340 11.23 -11.06 -7.37
C VAL A 340 11.00 -11.10 -8.87
N VAL A 341 11.65 -10.22 -9.63
CA VAL A 341 11.57 -10.19 -11.10
C VAL A 341 12.11 -11.48 -11.69
N ASP A 342 13.29 -11.93 -11.25
CA ASP A 342 13.91 -13.16 -11.71
C ASP A 342 13.04 -14.38 -11.35
N THR A 343 12.56 -14.44 -10.10
CA THR A 343 11.72 -15.55 -9.62
C THR A 343 10.42 -15.68 -10.42
N VAL A 344 9.70 -14.59 -10.62
CA VAL A 344 8.44 -14.60 -11.37
C VAL A 344 8.71 -14.73 -12.87
N GLY A 345 9.84 -14.21 -13.37
CA GLY A 345 10.29 -14.37 -14.74
C GLY A 345 10.51 -15.82 -15.14
N GLU A 346 11.14 -16.61 -14.28
CA GLU A 346 11.32 -18.07 -14.51
C GLU A 346 9.97 -18.80 -14.62
N LEU A 347 9.00 -18.45 -13.76
CA LEU A 347 7.66 -19.02 -13.82
C LEU A 347 6.89 -18.54 -15.06
N ALA A 348 7.06 -17.29 -15.44
CA ALA A 348 6.45 -16.71 -16.62
C ALA A 348 6.92 -17.40 -17.92
N GLU A 349 8.21 -17.74 -17.99
CA GLU A 349 8.78 -18.54 -19.08
C GLU A 349 8.20 -19.96 -19.11
N GLU A 350 8.07 -20.63 -17.95
CA GLU A 350 7.51 -21.98 -17.84
C GLU A 350 6.00 -22.00 -18.21
N ASP A 351 5.25 -20.99 -17.80
CA ASP A 351 3.83 -20.88 -18.06
C ASP A 351 3.50 -20.27 -19.45
N GLU A 352 4.50 -19.85 -20.23
CA GLU A 352 4.37 -19.13 -21.50
C GLU A 352 3.52 -17.85 -21.37
N VAL A 353 3.64 -17.15 -20.25
CA VAL A 353 2.88 -15.94 -19.90
C VAL A 353 3.81 -14.73 -19.85
N ALA A 354 3.33 -13.57 -20.30
CA ALA A 354 4.09 -12.34 -20.23
C ALA A 354 4.29 -11.87 -18.78
N LEU A 355 5.48 -11.32 -18.50
CA LEU A 355 5.76 -10.54 -17.30
C LEU A 355 5.85 -9.06 -17.68
N LYS A 356 5.02 -8.23 -17.04
CA LYS A 356 5.06 -6.77 -17.26
C LYS A 356 6.34 -6.20 -16.68
N PRO A 357 7.14 -5.45 -17.45
CA PRO A 357 8.36 -4.83 -16.94
C PRO A 357 8.04 -3.85 -15.83
N VAL A 358 8.66 -4.03 -14.68
CA VAL A 358 8.55 -3.09 -13.56
C VAL A 358 9.53 -1.95 -13.81
N LYS A 359 9.01 -0.85 -14.32
CA LYS A 359 9.73 0.42 -14.26
C LYS A 359 9.77 0.80 -12.78
N ARG A 360 10.90 1.29 -12.28
CA ARG A 360 11.16 1.72 -10.89
C ARG A 360 9.92 1.71 -9.98
N TYR A 361 9.90 0.85 -8.99
CA TYR A 361 8.82 0.75 -8.02
C TYR A 361 9.17 1.58 -6.78
N THR A 362 8.38 2.59 -6.53
CA THR A 362 8.29 3.20 -5.20
C THR A 362 7.14 2.51 -4.50
N PRO A 363 7.31 1.93 -3.30
CA PRO A 363 6.20 1.36 -2.57
C PRO A 363 5.13 2.45 -2.38
N ASN A 364 4.00 2.31 -3.04
CA ASN A 364 2.89 3.22 -2.82
C ASN A 364 2.27 2.91 -1.46
N LYS A 365 1.86 3.94 -0.72
CA LYS A 365 0.91 3.76 0.37
C LYS A 365 -0.48 3.42 -0.19
N THR A 366 -0.59 2.23 -0.75
CA THR A 366 -1.82 1.59 -1.20
C THR A 366 -1.84 0.18 -0.64
N GLY A 367 -3.01 -0.38 -0.40
CA GLY A 367 -3.06 -1.64 0.34
C GLY A 367 -2.48 -1.44 1.75
N ASP A 368 -2.23 -2.49 2.47
CA ASP A 368 -1.80 -2.43 3.87
C ASP A 368 -0.28 -2.16 4.03
N GLN A 369 0.22 -1.09 3.40
CA GLN A 369 1.64 -0.70 3.38
C GLN A 369 2.07 0.06 4.66
N SER A 370 1.68 -0.43 5.84
CA SER A 370 2.02 0.17 7.13
C SER A 370 3.46 -0.11 7.61
N PHE A 371 4.22 -0.93 6.86
CA PHE A 371 5.51 -1.49 7.28
C PHE A 371 6.74 -0.69 6.83
N LEU A 372 6.56 0.32 5.98
CA LEU A 372 7.66 1.09 5.37
C LEU A 372 8.51 1.85 6.40
N GLY A 373 7.85 2.47 7.40
CA GLY A 373 8.54 3.18 8.47
C GLY A 373 9.39 2.27 9.35
N LEU A 374 8.94 1.01 9.53
CA LEU A 374 9.71 0.01 10.25
C LEU A 374 10.90 -0.51 9.43
N GLY A 375 10.93 -0.23 8.14
CA GLY A 375 12.01 -0.62 7.22
C GLY A 375 11.87 -2.03 6.67
N ILE A 376 10.67 -2.60 6.65
CA ILE A 376 10.42 -3.93 6.07
C ILE A 376 10.23 -3.79 4.56
N PRO A 377 11.04 -4.50 3.74
CA PRO A 377 10.85 -4.51 2.29
C PRO A 377 9.49 -5.06 1.90
N SER A 378 8.81 -4.36 1.00
CA SER A 378 7.48 -4.71 0.53
C SER A 378 7.53 -5.35 -0.86
N VAL A 379 6.72 -6.40 -1.04
CA VAL A 379 6.58 -7.14 -2.30
C VAL A 379 5.10 -7.25 -2.66
N ARG A 380 4.78 -7.09 -3.92
CA ARG A 380 3.48 -7.35 -4.52
C ARG A 380 3.65 -8.21 -5.77
N VAL A 381 2.95 -9.35 -5.83
CA VAL A 381 2.94 -10.25 -6.99
C VAL A 381 1.48 -10.50 -7.37
N ILE A 382 1.10 -10.09 -8.55
CA ILE A 382 -0.29 -10.13 -9.03
C ILE A 382 -0.35 -10.50 -10.51
N THR A 383 -1.54 -10.76 -11.02
CA THR A 383 -1.82 -10.65 -12.45
C THR A 383 -2.39 -9.26 -12.78
N THR A 384 -2.15 -8.77 -13.99
CA THR A 384 -2.64 -7.48 -14.48
C THR A 384 -3.19 -7.60 -15.90
N PHE A 385 -3.89 -6.56 -16.35
CA PHE A 385 -4.40 -6.51 -17.71
C PHE A 385 -3.26 -6.45 -18.74
N PRO A 386 -3.41 -7.13 -19.90
CA PRO A 386 -2.61 -6.83 -21.08
C PRO A 386 -2.74 -5.35 -21.47
N GLU A 387 -1.71 -4.81 -22.13
CA GLU A 387 -1.63 -3.38 -22.44
C GLU A 387 -2.84 -2.84 -23.22
N GLU A 388 -3.40 -3.64 -24.10
CA GLU A 388 -4.57 -3.26 -24.91
C GLU A 388 -5.82 -3.06 -24.06
N ILE A 389 -6.03 -3.91 -23.06
CA ILE A 389 -7.17 -3.82 -22.13
C ILE A 389 -6.92 -2.69 -21.10
N GLU A 390 -5.71 -2.54 -20.63
CA GLU A 390 -5.32 -1.49 -19.65
C GLU A 390 -5.62 -0.07 -20.17
N LYS A 391 -5.48 0.16 -21.47
CA LYS A 391 -5.78 1.46 -22.10
C LYS A 391 -7.26 1.85 -22.03
N THR A 392 -8.15 0.88 -21.91
CA THR A 392 -9.61 1.09 -21.95
C THR A 392 -10.32 0.74 -20.65
N THR A 393 -9.62 0.11 -19.70
CA THR A 393 -10.17 -0.36 -18.44
C THR A 393 -9.57 0.43 -17.28
N PRO A 394 -10.38 1.01 -16.40
CA PRO A 394 -9.87 1.70 -15.21
C PRO A 394 -9.06 0.75 -14.32
N PRO A 395 -8.07 1.25 -13.57
CA PRO A 395 -7.36 0.46 -12.57
C PRO A 395 -8.33 -0.23 -11.59
N GLY A 396 -8.16 -1.53 -11.39
CA GLY A 396 -9.06 -2.35 -10.57
C GLY A 396 -10.35 -2.81 -11.29
N GLY A 397 -10.53 -2.49 -12.59
CA GLY A 397 -11.76 -2.76 -13.33
C GLY A 397 -12.87 -1.73 -13.01
N TRP A 398 -13.83 -1.58 -13.92
CA TRP A 398 -14.92 -0.61 -13.74
C TRP A 398 -15.89 -0.99 -12.61
N TRP A 399 -15.88 -2.23 -12.16
CA TRP A 399 -16.69 -2.78 -11.07
C TRP A 399 -16.09 -2.59 -9.67
N TYR A 400 -14.79 -2.29 -9.59
CA TYR A 400 -14.05 -2.19 -8.33
C TYR A 400 -14.72 -1.24 -7.33
N HIS A 401 -14.90 -1.68 -6.09
CA HIS A 401 -15.58 -0.94 -5.01
C HIS A 401 -17.04 -0.58 -5.31
N SER A 402 -17.74 -1.37 -6.11
CA SER A 402 -19.17 -1.17 -6.38
C SER A 402 -19.96 -2.47 -6.14
N ASP A 403 -21.30 -2.38 -6.18
CA ASP A 403 -22.17 -3.57 -6.09
C ASP A 403 -22.00 -4.53 -7.27
N MET A 404 -21.29 -4.08 -8.30
CA MET A 404 -20.99 -4.90 -9.49
C MET A 404 -19.72 -5.75 -9.32
N ASP A 405 -18.99 -5.64 -8.20
CA ASP A 405 -17.84 -6.51 -7.90
C ASP A 405 -18.32 -7.88 -7.38
N THR A 406 -18.91 -8.63 -8.27
CA THR A 406 -19.48 -9.96 -8.04
C THR A 406 -18.54 -11.05 -8.51
N ILE A 407 -18.83 -12.32 -8.19
CA ILE A 407 -17.92 -13.45 -8.44
C ILE A 407 -17.56 -13.63 -9.92
N ASP A 408 -18.39 -13.17 -10.84
CA ASP A 408 -18.11 -13.16 -12.29
C ASP A 408 -17.04 -12.14 -12.72
N LYS A 409 -16.54 -11.33 -11.79
CA LYS A 409 -15.44 -10.36 -12.01
C LYS A 409 -14.06 -10.93 -11.66
N VAL A 410 -13.99 -12.19 -11.27
CA VAL A 410 -12.75 -12.93 -11.02
C VAL A 410 -12.73 -14.22 -11.83
N ASP A 411 -11.53 -14.68 -12.12
CA ASP A 411 -11.27 -15.87 -12.89
C ASP A 411 -10.40 -16.84 -12.08
N PRO A 412 -10.84 -18.11 -11.86
CA PRO A 412 -10.09 -19.05 -11.06
C PRO A 412 -8.73 -19.43 -11.68
N ASP A 413 -8.56 -19.37 -13.00
CA ASP A 413 -7.30 -19.71 -13.65
C ASP A 413 -6.27 -18.60 -13.47
N THR A 414 -6.64 -17.34 -13.67
CA THR A 414 -5.75 -16.20 -13.44
C THR A 414 -5.41 -16.02 -11.94
N LEU A 415 -6.36 -16.35 -11.05
CA LEU A 415 -6.09 -16.39 -9.61
C LEU A 415 -5.08 -17.51 -9.26
N HIS A 416 -5.22 -18.68 -9.87
CA HIS A 416 -4.27 -19.77 -9.69
C HIS A 416 -2.85 -19.40 -10.16
N MET A 417 -2.73 -18.68 -11.28
CA MET A 417 -1.48 -18.13 -11.76
C MET A 417 -0.84 -17.21 -10.71
N ALA A 418 -1.61 -16.24 -10.19
CA ALA A 418 -1.11 -15.32 -9.16
C ALA A 418 -0.65 -16.08 -7.90
N ASN A 419 -1.41 -17.09 -7.46
CA ASN A 419 -1.10 -17.90 -6.28
C ASN A 419 0.20 -18.70 -6.46
N ARG A 420 0.44 -19.28 -7.64
CA ARG A 420 1.69 -19.99 -7.95
C ARG A 420 2.90 -19.06 -7.90
N ALA A 421 2.77 -17.86 -8.50
CA ALA A 421 3.84 -16.87 -8.48
C ALA A 421 4.16 -16.35 -7.07
N GLN A 422 3.14 -16.05 -6.27
CA GLN A 422 3.30 -15.68 -4.86
C GLN A 422 3.94 -16.80 -4.05
N MET A 423 3.46 -18.03 -4.23
CA MET A 423 3.97 -19.21 -3.54
C MET A 423 5.48 -19.40 -3.82
N LEU A 424 5.92 -19.28 -5.07
CA LEU A 424 7.32 -19.42 -5.43
C LEU A 424 8.20 -18.34 -4.77
N VAL A 425 7.75 -17.09 -4.75
CA VAL A 425 8.46 -16.00 -4.08
C VAL A 425 8.57 -16.25 -2.57
N ILE A 426 7.48 -16.64 -1.91
CA ILE A 426 7.48 -16.94 -0.47
C ILE A 426 8.38 -18.15 -0.17
N LEU A 427 8.26 -19.23 -0.95
CA LEU A 427 9.05 -20.44 -0.77
C LEU A 427 10.55 -20.13 -0.86
N ARG A 428 10.98 -19.40 -1.89
CA ARG A 428 12.39 -19.01 -2.05
C ARG A 428 12.87 -18.12 -0.91
N LEU A 429 12.10 -17.11 -0.49
CA LEU A 429 12.43 -16.28 0.67
C LEU A 429 12.60 -17.12 1.95
N CYS A 430 11.83 -18.20 2.09
CA CYS A 430 11.86 -19.06 3.27
C CYS A 430 12.88 -20.20 3.20
N THR A 431 13.37 -20.59 2.02
CA THR A 431 14.26 -21.75 1.84
C THR A 431 15.70 -21.38 1.50
N LEU A 432 15.94 -20.23 0.87
CA LEU A 432 17.30 -19.80 0.51
C LEU A 432 18.22 -19.71 1.74
N PRO A 433 19.49 -20.11 1.61
CA PRO A 433 20.45 -20.09 2.71
C PRO A 433 20.67 -18.71 3.32
N VAL A 434 20.73 -17.68 2.46
CA VAL A 434 20.89 -16.27 2.80
C VAL A 434 19.76 -15.49 2.14
N LEU A 435 19.27 -14.43 2.78
CA LEU A 435 18.26 -13.55 2.21
C LEU A 435 18.73 -12.97 0.86
N PRO A 436 17.88 -12.99 -0.18
CA PRO A 436 18.27 -12.58 -1.53
C PRO A 436 18.21 -11.06 -1.73
N TYR A 437 18.59 -10.27 -0.72
CA TYR A 437 18.62 -8.82 -0.84
C TYR A 437 19.72 -8.39 -1.83
N ARG A 438 19.39 -7.37 -2.62
CA ARG A 438 20.31 -6.65 -3.50
C ARG A 438 20.49 -5.24 -2.97
N VAL A 439 21.44 -5.10 -2.05
CA VAL A 439 21.69 -3.83 -1.35
C VAL A 439 22.22 -2.78 -2.33
N ALA A 440 22.99 -3.19 -3.33
CA ALA A 440 23.47 -2.32 -4.39
C ALA A 440 22.33 -1.66 -5.19
N SER A 441 21.23 -2.39 -5.46
CA SER A 441 20.06 -1.82 -6.15
C SER A 441 19.39 -0.71 -5.34
N ALA A 442 19.30 -0.86 -4.01
CA ALA A 442 18.75 0.17 -3.12
C ALA A 442 19.72 1.36 -2.97
N ALA A 443 21.03 1.11 -2.88
CA ALA A 443 22.06 2.13 -2.78
C ALA A 443 22.11 3.00 -4.04
N SER A 444 22.10 2.38 -5.22
CA SER A 444 22.07 3.09 -6.52
C SER A 444 20.83 3.97 -6.67
N TRP A 445 19.65 3.45 -6.29
CA TRP A 445 18.45 4.27 -6.27
C TRP A 445 18.59 5.50 -5.37
N MET A 446 19.15 5.36 -4.16
CA MET A 446 19.36 6.50 -3.25
C MET A 446 20.36 7.49 -3.83
N ALA A 447 21.46 7.04 -4.41
CA ALA A 447 22.49 7.89 -5.01
C ALA A 447 21.93 8.69 -6.19
N GLU A 448 21.19 8.03 -7.12
CA GLU A 448 20.49 8.71 -8.20
C GLU A 448 19.51 9.77 -7.69
N SER A 449 18.69 9.40 -6.68
CA SER A 449 17.71 10.32 -6.11
C SER A 449 18.34 11.53 -5.41
N LEU A 450 19.45 11.32 -4.72
CA LEU A 450 20.23 12.41 -4.08
C LEU A 450 20.88 13.30 -5.14
N SER A 451 21.40 12.71 -6.21
CA SER A 451 21.96 13.47 -7.35
C SER A 451 20.90 14.38 -8.00
N GLU A 452 19.69 13.86 -8.25
CA GLU A 452 18.57 14.66 -8.75
C GLU A 452 18.17 15.80 -7.81
N LEU A 453 18.14 15.52 -6.50
CA LEU A 453 17.85 16.51 -5.45
C LEU A 453 18.94 17.58 -5.37
N ALA A 454 20.21 17.21 -5.50
CA ALA A 454 21.33 18.15 -5.53
C ALA A 454 21.26 19.09 -6.73
N GLN A 455 20.96 18.57 -7.92
CA GLN A 455 20.74 19.39 -9.12
C GLN A 455 19.59 20.39 -8.93
N ARG A 456 18.50 19.96 -8.29
CA ARG A 456 17.32 20.82 -8.03
C ARG A 456 17.57 21.83 -6.92
N SER A 457 18.48 21.57 -5.99
CA SER A 457 18.83 22.50 -4.88
C SER A 457 19.71 23.66 -5.34
N GLY A 458 20.54 23.45 -6.37
CA GLY A 458 21.58 24.38 -6.73
C GLY A 458 22.46 24.72 -5.52
N GLU A 459 22.70 26.00 -5.27
CA GLU A 459 23.48 26.50 -4.15
C GLU A 459 22.65 26.69 -2.86
N ALA A 460 21.31 26.49 -2.91
CA ALA A 460 20.43 26.77 -1.77
C ALA A 460 20.65 25.81 -0.57
N LEU A 461 21.06 24.56 -0.83
CA LEU A 461 21.39 23.57 0.18
C LEU A 461 22.62 22.75 -0.23
N GLU A 462 23.66 22.80 0.59
CA GLU A 462 24.89 22.02 0.38
C GLU A 462 24.63 20.51 0.61
N LEU A 463 24.88 19.68 -0.40
CA LEU A 463 24.65 18.23 -0.40
C LEU A 463 25.89 17.41 -0.81
N THR A 464 27.06 18.04 -1.03
CA THR A 464 28.28 17.37 -1.53
C THR A 464 28.74 16.22 -0.63
N GLU A 465 28.76 16.44 0.69
CA GLU A 465 29.14 15.38 1.64
C GLU A 465 28.15 14.21 1.62
N LEU A 466 26.87 14.52 1.44
CA LEU A 466 25.81 13.50 1.38
C LEU A 466 25.96 12.64 0.10
N LEU A 467 26.30 13.27 -1.03
CA LEU A 467 26.58 12.55 -2.29
C LEU A 467 27.78 11.63 -2.15
N GLY A 468 28.89 12.10 -1.55
CA GLY A 468 30.07 11.24 -1.31
C GLY A 468 29.77 10.02 -0.41
N ARG A 469 28.87 10.19 0.59
CA ARG A 469 28.41 9.07 1.42
C ARG A 469 27.53 8.08 0.63
N ALA A 470 26.73 8.56 -0.30
CA ALA A 470 25.90 7.71 -1.16
C ALA A 470 26.76 6.94 -2.17
N GLU A 471 27.78 7.53 -2.75
CA GLU A 471 28.77 6.86 -3.60
C GLU A 471 29.49 5.73 -2.83
N SER A 472 29.96 6.01 -1.61
CA SER A 472 30.56 4.99 -0.75
C SER A 472 29.58 3.87 -0.39
N LEU A 473 28.29 4.19 -0.25
CA LEU A 473 27.25 3.20 0.00
C LEU A 473 27.09 2.25 -1.20
N GLU A 474 27.11 2.77 -2.43
CA GLU A 474 27.04 1.94 -3.66
C GLU A 474 28.24 0.98 -3.76
N GLU A 475 29.45 1.51 -3.56
CA GLU A 475 30.66 0.68 -3.60
C GLU A 475 30.64 -0.45 -2.58
N ASN A 476 30.33 -0.14 -1.33
CA ASN A 476 30.27 -1.13 -0.26
C ASN A 476 29.11 -2.13 -0.45
N ALA A 477 27.98 -1.69 -0.97
CA ALA A 477 26.83 -2.53 -1.25
C ALA A 477 27.10 -3.57 -2.35
N LEU A 478 27.88 -3.21 -3.38
CA LEU A 478 28.32 -4.16 -4.41
C LEU A 478 29.17 -5.29 -3.80
N LEU A 479 30.12 -4.96 -2.93
CA LEU A 479 30.95 -5.94 -2.24
C LEU A 479 30.11 -6.88 -1.36
N LEU A 480 29.11 -6.33 -0.64
CA LEU A 480 28.19 -7.15 0.15
C LEU A 480 27.36 -8.10 -0.73
N ASP A 481 26.82 -7.61 -1.83
CA ASP A 481 26.02 -8.42 -2.76
C ASP A 481 26.85 -9.56 -3.37
N GLU A 482 28.13 -9.32 -3.72
CA GLU A 482 29.07 -10.34 -4.19
C GLU A 482 29.37 -11.40 -3.10
N ALA A 483 29.67 -10.96 -1.89
CA ALA A 483 29.96 -11.86 -0.76
C ALA A 483 28.75 -12.74 -0.42
N THR A 484 27.54 -12.17 -0.32
CA THR A 484 26.32 -12.91 0.01
C THR A 484 25.90 -13.87 -1.13
N ALA A 485 26.10 -13.49 -2.39
CA ALA A 485 25.86 -14.38 -3.53
C ALA A 485 26.83 -15.57 -3.52
N SER A 486 28.12 -15.35 -3.26
CA SER A 486 29.14 -16.42 -3.12
C SER A 486 28.77 -17.35 -1.97
N LEU A 487 28.41 -16.81 -0.82
CA LEU A 487 28.00 -17.56 0.36
C LEU A 487 26.77 -18.44 0.08
N SER A 488 25.76 -17.90 -0.61
CA SER A 488 24.58 -18.65 -1.04
C SER A 488 24.92 -19.82 -1.96
N VAL A 489 25.83 -19.63 -2.92
CA VAL A 489 26.28 -20.70 -3.82
C VAL A 489 26.99 -21.82 -3.04
N ARG A 490 27.87 -21.46 -2.12
CA ARG A 490 28.63 -22.43 -1.28
C ARG A 490 27.69 -23.22 -0.37
N ALA A 491 26.73 -22.55 0.27
CA ALA A 491 25.71 -23.19 1.10
C ALA A 491 24.85 -24.18 0.30
N ASN A 492 24.46 -23.83 -0.93
CA ASN A 492 23.67 -24.69 -1.81
C ASN A 492 24.47 -25.90 -2.32
N ARG A 493 25.82 -25.84 -2.34
CA ARG A 493 26.72 -26.98 -2.63
C ARG A 493 26.91 -27.88 -1.42
N GLY A 494 26.38 -27.56 -0.26
CA GLY A 494 26.52 -28.34 0.95
C GLY A 494 27.90 -28.23 1.60
N GLU A 495 28.57 -27.08 1.51
CA GLU A 495 29.90 -26.82 2.07
C GLU A 495 29.94 -26.74 3.61
N GLY A 496 28.97 -27.28 4.31
CA GLY A 496 29.03 -27.47 5.77
C GLY A 496 29.00 -26.14 6.58
N LEU A 497 28.44 -25.07 6.02
CA LEU A 497 28.33 -23.77 6.67
C LEU A 497 27.35 -23.84 7.87
N ASP A 498 27.73 -23.19 8.99
CA ASP A 498 26.89 -23.17 10.19
C ASP A 498 25.61 -22.31 9.93
N PRO A 499 24.41 -22.90 10.08
CA PRO A 499 23.17 -22.14 9.95
C PRO A 499 23.06 -20.95 10.90
N ALA A 500 23.72 -20.97 12.06
CA ALA A 500 23.74 -19.85 12.99
C ALA A 500 24.57 -18.68 12.45
N GLU A 501 25.68 -18.95 11.77
CA GLU A 501 26.50 -17.91 11.15
C GLU A 501 25.83 -17.30 9.91
N LEU A 502 25.18 -18.13 9.08
CA LEU A 502 24.36 -17.63 7.96
C LEU A 502 23.25 -16.67 8.44
N ARG A 503 22.68 -16.94 9.61
CA ARG A 503 21.66 -16.09 10.22
C ARG A 503 22.21 -14.73 10.64
N LEU A 504 23.45 -14.64 11.12
CA LEU A 504 24.07 -13.35 11.44
C LEU A 504 24.24 -12.47 10.19
N VAL A 505 24.46 -13.09 9.02
CA VAL A 505 24.47 -12.36 7.74
C VAL A 505 23.07 -11.84 7.41
N ASP A 506 22.01 -12.65 7.58
CA ASP A 506 20.62 -12.22 7.40
C ASP A 506 20.24 -11.08 8.34
N GLU A 507 20.65 -11.13 9.61
CA GLU A 507 20.46 -10.06 10.58
C GLU A 507 21.12 -8.75 10.12
N GLY A 508 22.31 -8.82 9.53
CA GLY A 508 22.99 -7.69 8.92
C GLY A 508 22.21 -7.10 7.74
N LEU A 509 21.74 -7.95 6.82
CA LEU A 509 20.90 -7.54 5.69
C LEU A 509 19.59 -6.89 6.14
N ILE A 510 18.92 -7.48 7.12
CA ILE A 510 17.71 -6.90 7.75
C ILE A 510 18.04 -5.54 8.38
N ALA A 511 19.16 -5.41 9.09
CA ALA A 511 19.56 -4.15 9.70
C ALA A 511 19.76 -3.03 8.67
N VAL A 512 20.36 -3.33 7.51
CA VAL A 512 20.49 -2.37 6.39
C VAL A 512 19.12 -1.87 5.94
N SER A 513 18.14 -2.75 5.74
CA SER A 513 16.79 -2.33 5.35
C SER A 513 16.11 -1.46 6.41
N ARG A 514 16.32 -1.75 7.70
CA ARG A 514 15.79 -0.96 8.83
C ARG A 514 16.39 0.43 8.94
N ILE A 515 17.55 0.65 8.35
CA ILE A 515 18.22 1.95 8.30
C ILE A 515 17.79 2.75 7.07
N LEU A 516 17.84 2.13 5.88
CA LEU A 516 17.66 2.84 4.61
C LEU A 516 16.18 3.11 4.27
N ASN A 517 15.28 2.14 4.48
CA ASN A 517 13.90 2.28 4.03
C ASN A 517 13.12 3.41 4.73
N PRO A 518 13.25 3.64 6.05
CA PRO A 518 12.57 4.76 6.70
C PRO A 518 12.91 6.12 6.10
N VAL A 519 14.17 6.38 5.81
CA VAL A 519 14.58 7.67 5.22
C VAL A 519 14.26 7.76 3.73
N ASN A 520 14.17 6.62 3.06
CA ASN A 520 13.88 6.56 1.63
C ASN A 520 12.37 6.68 1.32
N TYR A 521 11.49 6.25 2.24
CA TYR A 521 10.06 6.11 1.96
C TYR A 521 9.13 6.86 2.90
N THR A 522 9.59 7.50 3.98
CA THR A 522 8.70 8.18 4.92
C THR A 522 9.10 9.62 5.21
N LEU A 523 8.09 10.48 5.42
CA LEU A 523 8.25 11.86 5.91
C LEU A 523 8.36 11.90 7.44
N HIS A 524 7.57 11.06 8.13
CA HIS A 524 7.42 11.09 9.59
C HIS A 524 8.31 10.05 10.29
N GLY A 525 9.16 9.34 9.52
CA GLY A 525 10.10 8.38 10.07
C GLY A 525 9.47 7.05 10.47
N ARG A 526 10.10 6.38 11.43
CA ARG A 526 9.77 4.97 11.71
C ARG A 526 8.60 4.75 12.65
N TYR A 527 8.20 5.72 13.43
CA TYR A 527 7.20 5.56 14.50
C TYR A 527 5.83 6.12 14.14
N GLU A 528 5.76 6.93 13.10
CA GLU A 528 4.54 7.56 12.63
C GLU A 528 4.17 7.08 11.23
N GLN A 529 2.95 7.31 10.83
CA GLN A 529 2.47 7.01 9.49
C GLN A 529 2.26 8.28 8.68
N ASP A 530 2.76 8.29 7.45
CA ASP A 530 2.47 9.39 6.52
C ASP A 530 1.00 9.38 6.12
N HIS A 531 0.43 10.54 5.80
CA HIS A 531 -0.94 10.65 5.32
C HIS A 531 -1.16 9.85 4.03
N TYR A 532 -2.35 9.30 3.88
CA TYR A 532 -2.74 8.59 2.66
C TYR A 532 -2.88 9.57 1.49
N GLY A 533 -2.07 9.34 0.47
CA GLY A 533 -2.06 10.16 -0.73
C GLY A 533 -1.31 11.49 -0.59
N ALA A 534 -0.63 11.72 0.55
CA ALA A 534 0.44 12.72 0.59
C ALA A 534 1.38 12.41 -0.55
N GLU A 535 1.45 13.28 -1.52
CA GLU A 535 2.12 13.17 -2.84
C GLU A 535 2.87 11.85 -3.05
N TYR A 536 2.71 11.18 -4.19
CA TYR A 536 3.41 9.93 -4.53
C TYR A 536 4.75 9.91 -3.86
N ILE A 537 5.01 8.90 -3.02
CA ILE A 537 6.24 8.80 -2.23
C ILE A 537 7.42 8.93 -3.19
N LYS A 538 7.97 10.13 -3.28
CA LYS A 538 9.21 10.36 -3.99
C LYS A 538 10.32 9.87 -3.09
N PRO A 539 11.39 9.29 -3.63
CA PRO A 539 12.53 8.89 -2.82
C PRO A 539 13.01 10.05 -1.96
N ILE A 540 13.39 9.74 -0.73
CA ILE A 540 13.90 10.69 0.27
C ILE A 540 12.93 11.88 0.45
N PRO A 541 11.67 11.60 0.85
CA PRO A 541 10.60 12.61 0.84
C PRO A 541 10.91 13.82 1.74
N SER A 542 11.72 13.64 2.76
CA SER A 542 12.14 14.72 3.65
C SER A 542 12.98 15.80 2.97
N LEU A 543 13.68 15.49 1.86
CA LEU A 543 14.47 16.42 1.07
C LEU A 543 13.75 16.94 -0.19
N GLN A 544 12.59 16.42 -0.55
CA GLN A 544 11.87 16.85 -1.77
C GLN A 544 11.55 18.35 -1.82
N PRO A 545 11.25 19.05 -0.69
CA PRO A 545 11.01 20.49 -0.70
C PRO A 545 12.23 21.36 -1.07
N VAL A 546 13.39 20.77 -1.36
CA VAL A 546 14.59 21.51 -1.81
C VAL A 546 14.32 22.32 -3.10
N ALA A 547 13.45 21.82 -3.99
CA ALA A 547 13.05 22.55 -5.19
C ALA A 547 12.25 23.83 -4.88
N GLU A 548 11.45 23.82 -3.80
CA GLU A 548 10.75 25.01 -3.32
C GLU A 548 11.76 26.01 -2.71
N LEU A 549 12.74 25.51 -1.94
CA LEU A 549 13.80 26.35 -1.40
C LEU A 549 14.54 27.12 -2.47
N ALA A 550 14.86 26.47 -3.59
CA ALA A 550 15.65 27.05 -4.68
C ALA A 550 14.98 28.25 -5.37
N VAL A 551 13.66 28.38 -5.28
CA VAL A 551 12.89 29.49 -5.90
C VAL A 551 12.44 30.57 -4.91
N LEU A 552 12.61 30.35 -3.62
CA LEU A 552 12.27 31.32 -2.59
C LEU A 552 13.35 32.41 -2.47
N ASN A 553 12.91 33.63 -2.12
CA ASN A 553 13.84 34.70 -1.82
C ASN A 553 14.56 34.43 -0.48
N PRO A 554 15.92 34.37 -0.49
CA PRO A 554 16.74 34.05 0.70
C PRO A 554 16.53 34.97 1.92
N ASP A 555 16.09 36.19 1.69
CA ASP A 555 15.88 37.17 2.77
C ASP A 555 14.58 36.94 3.53
N THR A 556 13.67 36.13 3.02
CA THR A 556 12.36 35.86 3.62
C THR A 556 12.44 34.89 4.82
N SER A 557 11.51 35.05 5.76
CA SER A 557 11.33 34.11 6.86
C SER A 557 10.96 32.70 6.37
N ALA A 558 10.19 32.60 5.29
CA ALA A 558 9.80 31.33 4.66
C ALA A 558 11.05 30.55 4.19
N TYR A 559 11.94 31.18 3.45
CA TYR A 559 13.21 30.58 3.02
C TYR A 559 14.03 30.10 4.21
N LYS A 560 14.23 30.94 5.20
CA LYS A 560 15.07 30.63 6.38
C LYS A 560 14.49 29.46 7.18
N ALA A 561 13.18 29.42 7.36
CA ALA A 561 12.49 28.33 8.04
C ALA A 561 12.58 27.01 7.26
N LEU A 562 12.32 27.02 5.94
CA LEU A 562 12.43 25.85 5.10
C LEU A 562 13.87 25.33 5.02
N ARG A 563 14.84 26.23 4.87
CA ARG A 563 16.26 25.85 4.88
C ARG A 563 16.66 25.16 6.19
N THR A 564 16.19 25.67 7.33
CA THR A 564 16.44 25.04 8.64
C THR A 564 15.88 23.62 8.70
N LYS A 565 14.63 23.41 8.20
CA LYS A 565 14.02 22.09 8.11
C LYS A 565 14.86 21.15 7.23
N LEU A 566 15.26 21.62 6.05
CA LEU A 566 16.03 20.82 5.08
C LEU A 566 17.44 20.48 5.58
N VAL A 567 18.11 21.36 6.31
CA VAL A 567 19.39 21.04 6.96
C VAL A 567 19.24 19.88 7.95
N ARG A 568 18.17 19.89 8.76
CA ARG A 568 17.87 18.78 9.69
C ARG A 568 17.56 17.47 8.93
N ALA A 569 16.77 17.54 7.86
CA ALA A 569 16.49 16.39 7.02
C ALA A 569 17.76 15.84 6.35
N ARG A 570 18.63 16.70 5.82
CA ARG A 570 19.94 16.31 5.27
C ARG A 570 20.77 15.55 6.31
N ASN A 571 20.85 16.07 7.53
CA ASN A 571 21.62 15.43 8.60
C ASN A 571 21.05 14.04 8.94
N MET A 572 19.73 13.90 9.02
CA MET A 572 19.07 12.61 9.24
C MET A 572 19.41 11.58 8.13
N VAL A 573 19.36 11.98 6.86
CA VAL A 573 19.75 11.11 5.74
C VAL A 573 21.23 10.77 5.80
N SER A 574 22.09 11.75 6.13
CA SER A 574 23.53 11.57 6.27
C SER A 574 23.89 10.56 7.35
N ASP A 575 23.22 10.62 8.50
CA ASP A 575 23.41 9.66 9.60
C ASP A 575 22.99 8.25 9.18
N ALA A 576 21.86 8.13 8.47
CA ALA A 576 21.39 6.83 7.96
C ALA A 576 22.39 6.21 6.97
N LEU A 577 22.94 7.00 6.02
CA LEU A 577 23.96 6.52 5.10
C LEU A 577 25.24 6.10 5.82
N PHE A 578 25.68 6.87 6.83
CA PHE A 578 26.84 6.53 7.63
C PHE A 578 26.66 5.22 8.40
N GLU A 579 25.51 5.06 9.06
CA GLU A 579 25.18 3.84 9.81
C GLU A 579 25.05 2.62 8.88
N ALA A 580 24.38 2.78 7.73
CA ALA A 580 24.25 1.71 6.74
C ALA A 580 25.60 1.25 6.20
N ASN A 581 26.49 2.18 5.84
CA ASN A 581 27.85 1.85 5.40
C ASN A 581 28.59 1.00 6.44
N ARG A 582 28.49 1.34 7.73
CA ARG A 582 29.13 0.59 8.81
C ARG A 582 28.57 -0.83 8.94
N VAL A 583 27.23 -0.98 8.86
CA VAL A 583 26.57 -2.29 8.93
C VAL A 583 26.94 -3.13 7.72
N ILE A 584 26.93 -2.55 6.53
CA ILE A 584 27.33 -3.23 5.27
C ILE A 584 28.76 -3.75 5.39
N ALA A 585 29.73 -2.93 5.79
CA ALA A 585 31.12 -3.34 5.93
C ALA A 585 31.29 -4.52 6.90
N ASN A 586 30.66 -4.46 8.07
CA ASN A 586 30.70 -5.55 9.05
C ASN A 586 30.06 -6.85 8.52
N THR A 587 28.95 -6.73 7.79
CA THR A 587 28.25 -7.90 7.22
C THR A 587 29.03 -8.50 6.07
N THR A 588 29.71 -7.70 5.24
CA THR A 588 30.61 -8.15 4.18
C THR A 588 31.78 -8.95 4.76
N GLU A 589 32.48 -8.39 5.77
CA GLU A 589 33.57 -9.07 6.44
C GLU A 589 33.14 -10.42 7.04
N LEU A 590 31.94 -10.47 7.63
CA LEU A 590 31.36 -11.71 8.13
C LEU A 590 31.11 -12.73 6.99
N ALA A 591 30.48 -12.30 5.90
CA ALA A 591 30.14 -13.17 4.78
C ALA A 591 31.38 -13.71 4.04
N GLU A 592 32.43 -12.91 3.91
CA GLU A 592 33.72 -13.34 3.32
C GLU A 592 34.49 -14.33 4.20
N ARG A 593 34.38 -14.17 5.53
CA ARG A 593 35.04 -15.08 6.48
C ARG A 593 34.43 -16.46 6.52
N LEU A 594 33.11 -16.57 6.31
CA LEU A 594 32.36 -17.83 6.27
C LEU A 594 32.61 -18.60 4.99
#